data_86a20922bf8b84c217fa5ce9aa2adfa2
#
_entry.id   86a20922bf8b84c217fa5ce9aa2adfa2
#
_cell.length_a   1.000
_cell.length_b   1.000
_cell.length_c   1.000
_cell.angle_alpha   90.00
_cell.angle_beta   90.00
_cell.angle_gamma   90.00
#
_symmetry.space_group_name_H-M   'P 1'
#
loop_
_entity.id
_entity.type
_entity.pdbx_description
1 polymer ?
#
loop_
_entity_poly.entity_id
_entity_poly.type
_entity_poly.pdbx_seq_one_letter_code
_entity_poly.pdbx_strand_id
1 'polypeptide(L)'
;MRTIGVISDTHGLLREEAVDALKDSDLILHAGDVGGAGILEVLSGIAPVFVVKGNNDYDEGASNWPKREVVHLSEGTSPVLAYMLHDISDLDLDPSSVGFAVVVYGHSHRPAMEWSGGVLYFNPGAAGHRRFNLPVTVGRLRVDERGRVSSEIIELEETI
;
A
#
# COMPACT_ATOMS: atom_id res chain seq x y z
N MET A 1 0.49 -15.52 -11.82
CA MET A 1 1.12 -14.59 -10.85
C MET A 1 0.37 -13.27 -10.84
N ARG A 2 0.10 -12.75 -9.67
CA ARG A 2 -0.59 -11.47 -9.51
C ARG A 2 0.36 -10.43 -8.96
N THR A 3 0.34 -9.22 -9.53
CA THR A 3 1.20 -8.11 -9.13
C THR A 3 0.37 -7.04 -8.44
N ILE A 4 0.75 -6.67 -7.23
CA ILE A 4 0.05 -5.69 -6.43
C ILE A 4 0.96 -4.49 -6.21
N GLY A 5 0.54 -3.32 -6.69
CA GLY A 5 1.22 -2.07 -6.39
C GLY A 5 0.81 -1.56 -5.02
N VAL A 6 1.76 -1.06 -4.25
CA VAL A 6 1.50 -0.54 -2.90
C VAL A 6 2.09 0.86 -2.81
N ILE A 7 1.27 1.82 -2.43
CA ILE A 7 1.65 3.23 -2.36
C ILE A 7 1.08 3.83 -1.07
N SER A 8 1.75 4.82 -0.51
CA SER A 8 1.29 5.49 0.70
C SER A 8 1.84 6.90 0.80
N ASP A 9 1.18 7.71 1.62
CA ASP A 9 1.67 9.01 2.05
C ASP A 9 2.04 9.92 0.87
N THR A 10 1.10 10.03 -0.08
CA THR A 10 1.24 10.90 -1.24
C THR A 10 1.05 12.37 -0.87
N HIS A 11 0.23 12.65 0.14
CA HIS A 11 -0.02 14.01 0.64
C HIS A 11 -0.28 15.03 -0.48
N GLY A 12 -1.10 14.64 -1.46
CA GLY A 12 -1.48 15.51 -2.57
C GLY A 12 -0.53 15.53 -3.76
N LEU A 13 0.57 14.77 -3.69
CA LEU A 13 1.56 14.70 -4.77
C LEU A 13 1.66 13.27 -5.32
N LEU A 14 1.17 13.07 -6.54
CA LEU A 14 1.35 11.81 -7.25
C LEU A 14 2.39 12.02 -8.36
N ARG A 15 3.59 11.52 -8.15
CA ARG A 15 4.71 11.66 -9.08
C ARG A 15 4.51 10.78 -10.31
N GLU A 16 4.98 11.24 -11.47
CA GLU A 16 4.96 10.43 -12.70
C GLU A 16 5.74 9.15 -12.53
N GLU A 17 6.86 9.19 -11.80
CA GLU A 17 7.70 8.03 -11.52
C GLU A 17 6.93 6.98 -10.71
N ALA A 18 6.06 7.40 -9.80
CA ALA A 18 5.19 6.48 -9.05
C ALA A 18 4.18 5.82 -9.98
N VAL A 19 3.54 6.60 -10.84
CA VAL A 19 2.58 6.07 -11.83
C VAL A 19 3.27 5.06 -12.75
N ASP A 20 4.45 5.39 -13.24
CA ASP A 20 5.23 4.49 -14.10
C ASP A 20 5.59 3.18 -13.40
N ALA A 21 5.97 3.25 -12.15
CA ALA A 21 6.33 2.06 -11.36
C ALA A 21 5.12 1.15 -11.09
N LEU A 22 3.90 1.70 -11.09
CA LEU A 22 2.67 0.97 -10.80
C LEU A 22 1.91 0.49 -12.04
N LYS A 23 2.40 0.79 -13.24
CA LYS A 23 1.69 0.50 -14.51
C LYS A 23 1.27 -0.97 -14.69
N ASP A 24 2.09 -1.89 -14.24
CA ASP A 24 1.86 -3.33 -14.45
C ASP A 24 1.09 -3.98 -13.30
N SER A 25 0.49 -3.18 -12.43
CA SER A 25 -0.25 -3.69 -11.29
C SER A 25 -1.60 -4.25 -11.71
N ASP A 26 -1.95 -5.40 -11.14
CA ASP A 26 -3.29 -5.98 -11.25
C ASP A 26 -4.23 -5.41 -10.20
N LEU A 27 -3.66 -4.85 -9.15
CA LEU A 27 -4.35 -4.30 -8.00
C LEU A 27 -3.44 -3.25 -7.36
N ILE A 28 -4.02 -2.17 -6.85
CA ILE A 28 -3.26 -1.11 -6.15
C ILE A 28 -3.83 -0.91 -4.75
N LEU A 29 -2.95 -0.85 -3.76
CA LEU A 29 -3.27 -0.58 -2.37
C LEU A 29 -2.67 0.76 -1.97
N HIS A 30 -3.51 1.68 -1.47
CA HIS A 30 -3.04 2.95 -0.92
C HIS A 30 -3.24 2.94 0.59
N ALA A 31 -2.16 3.05 1.33
CA ALA A 31 -2.17 2.89 2.79
C ALA A 31 -2.46 4.19 3.56
N GLY A 32 -3.01 5.21 2.90
CA GLY A 32 -3.51 6.42 3.56
C GLY A 32 -2.64 7.64 3.42
N ASP A 33 -3.14 8.76 3.92
CA ASP A 33 -2.59 10.10 3.72
C ASP A 33 -2.46 10.41 2.23
N VAL A 34 -3.58 10.27 1.54
CA VAL A 34 -3.68 10.44 0.08
C VAL A 34 -3.51 11.91 -0.31
N GLY A 35 -4.26 12.79 0.35
CA GLY A 35 -4.21 14.23 0.08
C GLY A 35 -5.12 14.69 -1.05
N GLY A 36 -6.13 13.90 -1.39
CA GLY A 36 -7.13 14.29 -2.38
C GLY A 36 -7.59 13.13 -3.25
N ALA A 37 -8.89 13.09 -3.52
CA ALA A 37 -9.53 12.01 -4.30
C ALA A 37 -9.02 11.92 -5.74
N GLY A 38 -8.47 13.00 -6.30
CA GLY A 38 -7.92 13.01 -7.66
C GLY A 38 -6.77 12.02 -7.86
N ILE A 39 -5.99 11.77 -6.80
CA ILE A 39 -4.91 10.76 -6.85
C ILE A 39 -5.50 9.37 -7.06
N LEU A 40 -6.58 9.04 -6.35
CA LEU A 40 -7.23 7.73 -6.49
C LEU A 40 -7.85 7.56 -7.88
N GLU A 41 -8.34 8.64 -8.48
CA GLU A 41 -8.88 8.59 -9.85
C GLU A 41 -7.80 8.20 -10.86
N VAL A 42 -6.60 8.79 -10.74
CA VAL A 42 -5.47 8.45 -11.60
C VAL A 42 -5.06 7.00 -11.41
N LEU A 43 -4.92 6.55 -10.17
CA LEU A 43 -4.54 5.18 -9.85
C LEU A 43 -5.60 4.18 -10.33
N SER A 44 -6.88 4.52 -10.22
CA SER A 44 -7.98 3.67 -10.70
C SER A 44 -7.97 3.49 -12.22
N GLY A 45 -7.34 4.39 -12.94
CA GLY A 45 -7.11 4.23 -14.39
C GLY A 45 -6.09 3.15 -14.73
N ILE A 46 -5.29 2.72 -13.75
CA ILE A 46 -4.29 1.66 -13.92
C ILE A 46 -4.88 0.29 -13.53
N ALA A 47 -5.47 0.21 -12.33
CA ALA A 47 -5.97 -1.04 -11.74
C ALA A 47 -6.99 -0.70 -10.64
N PRO A 48 -7.77 -1.69 -10.16
CA PRO A 48 -8.64 -1.46 -8.99
C PRO A 48 -7.82 -1.01 -7.79
N VAL A 49 -8.35 -0.03 -7.04
CA VAL A 49 -7.65 0.57 -5.89
C VAL A 49 -8.43 0.30 -4.62
N PHE A 50 -7.73 -0.17 -3.59
CA PHE A 50 -8.23 -0.20 -2.21
C PHE A 50 -7.46 0.84 -1.40
N VAL A 51 -8.16 1.61 -0.60
CA VAL A 51 -7.60 2.71 0.17
C VAL A 51 -8.03 2.60 1.63
N VAL A 52 -7.13 2.97 2.54
CA VAL A 52 -7.47 3.21 3.95
C VAL A 52 -7.22 4.68 4.27
N LYS A 53 -7.98 5.19 5.23
CA LYS A 53 -7.92 6.58 5.64
C LYS A 53 -6.72 6.80 6.55
N GLY A 54 -5.89 7.78 6.19
CA GLY A 54 -4.79 8.23 7.03
C GLY A 54 -5.21 9.35 7.96
N ASN A 55 -4.31 9.74 8.85
CA ASN A 55 -4.58 10.78 9.84
C ASN A 55 -4.72 12.20 9.24
N ASN A 56 -4.29 12.39 8.00
CA ASN A 56 -4.41 13.67 7.28
C ASN A 56 -5.49 13.68 6.18
N ASP A 57 -6.34 12.65 6.13
CA ASP A 57 -7.42 12.57 5.14
C ASP A 57 -8.72 13.13 5.73
N TYR A 58 -8.93 14.45 5.59
CA TYR A 58 -10.06 15.16 6.21
C TYR A 58 -11.11 15.68 5.22
N ASP A 59 -10.79 15.74 3.93
CA ASP A 59 -11.66 16.32 2.94
C ASP A 59 -12.90 15.44 2.70
N GLU A 60 -13.93 16.01 2.09
CA GLU A 60 -15.22 15.35 1.87
C GLU A 60 -15.07 14.03 1.11
N GLY A 61 -14.16 13.98 0.13
CA GLY A 61 -13.90 12.79 -0.65
C GLY A 61 -13.36 11.62 0.19
N ALA A 62 -12.66 11.93 1.28
CA ALA A 62 -12.05 10.93 2.15
C ALA A 62 -12.97 10.46 3.28
N SER A 63 -14.10 11.12 3.51
CA SER A 63 -14.97 10.83 4.66
C SER A 63 -15.50 9.41 4.67
N ASN A 64 -15.66 8.79 3.49
CA ASN A 64 -16.19 7.44 3.33
C ASN A 64 -15.10 6.37 3.23
N TRP A 65 -13.83 6.75 3.26
CA TRP A 65 -12.75 5.77 3.19
C TRP A 65 -12.65 5.00 4.52
N PRO A 66 -12.49 3.67 4.48
CA PRO A 66 -12.36 2.90 5.70
C PRO A 66 -11.01 3.18 6.37
N LYS A 67 -10.98 3.04 7.69
CA LYS A 67 -9.71 3.11 8.43
C LYS A 67 -8.93 1.81 8.34
N ARG A 68 -9.62 0.71 8.05
CA ARG A 68 -9.05 -0.63 7.95
C ARG A 68 -9.72 -1.35 6.79
N GLU A 69 -8.97 -2.19 6.09
CA GLU A 69 -9.49 -2.93 4.94
C GLU A 69 -8.87 -4.32 4.90
N VAL A 70 -9.65 -5.28 4.47
CA VAL A 70 -9.19 -6.64 4.19
C VAL A 70 -9.26 -6.84 2.69
N VAL A 71 -8.15 -7.23 2.08
CA VAL A 71 -8.04 -7.35 0.63
C VAL A 71 -7.60 -8.76 0.25
N HIS A 72 -8.30 -9.35 -0.72
CA HIS A 72 -7.87 -10.59 -1.34
C HIS A 72 -6.75 -10.32 -2.34
N LEU A 73 -5.57 -10.86 -2.09
CA LEU A 73 -4.41 -10.68 -2.97
C LEU A 73 -4.31 -11.74 -4.07
N SER A 74 -4.99 -12.86 -3.91
CA SER A 74 -4.91 -13.97 -4.86
C SER A 74 -6.22 -14.15 -5.62
N GLU A 75 -6.11 -14.70 -6.84
CA GLU A 75 -7.27 -15.09 -7.65
C GLU A 75 -7.60 -16.58 -7.51
N GLY A 76 -6.75 -17.33 -6.80
CA GLY A 76 -6.89 -18.77 -6.65
C GLY A 76 -7.92 -19.18 -5.62
N THR A 77 -8.06 -20.50 -5.44
CA THR A 77 -8.98 -21.09 -4.47
C THR A 77 -8.47 -20.96 -3.03
N SER A 78 -7.16 -20.80 -2.85
CA SER A 78 -6.57 -20.56 -1.53
C SER A 78 -6.45 -19.07 -1.30
N PRO A 79 -7.18 -18.50 -0.33
CA PRO A 79 -7.15 -17.07 -0.10
C PRO A 79 -5.80 -16.62 0.45
N VAL A 80 -5.26 -15.55 -0.14
CA VAL A 80 -4.13 -14.81 0.42
C VAL A 80 -4.67 -13.44 0.79
N LEU A 81 -4.74 -13.16 2.07
CA LEU A 81 -5.39 -11.96 2.59
C LEU A 81 -4.39 -10.96 3.11
N ALA A 82 -4.58 -9.70 2.76
CA ALA A 82 -3.86 -8.57 3.33
C ALA A 82 -4.77 -7.78 4.25
N TYR A 83 -4.23 -7.32 5.36
CA TYR A 83 -4.87 -6.38 6.26
C TYR A 83 -4.21 -5.01 6.09
N MET A 84 -5.01 -3.99 5.84
CA MET A 84 -4.52 -2.63 5.63
C MET A 84 -4.95 -1.71 6.76
N LEU A 85 -4.02 -0.90 7.25
CA LEU A 85 -4.29 0.22 8.14
C LEU A 85 -3.21 1.28 7.89
N HIS A 86 -3.46 2.52 8.30
CA HIS A 86 -2.48 3.58 8.05
C HIS A 86 -1.31 3.53 9.02
N ASP A 87 -1.59 3.40 10.32
CA ASP A 87 -0.59 3.42 11.39
C ASP A 87 -0.51 2.06 12.07
N ILE A 88 0.67 1.43 12.01
CA ILE A 88 0.88 0.11 12.58
C ILE A 88 0.68 0.08 14.10
N SER A 89 0.85 1.21 14.79
CA SER A 89 0.60 1.28 16.24
C SER A 89 -0.87 1.09 16.61
N ASP A 90 -1.77 1.22 15.62
CA ASP A 90 -3.20 0.99 15.81
C ASP A 90 -3.62 -0.46 15.58
N LEU A 91 -2.68 -1.34 15.28
CA LEU A 91 -2.95 -2.76 15.09
C LEU A 91 -3.39 -3.39 16.40
N ASP A 92 -4.63 -3.90 16.46
CA ASP A 92 -5.27 -4.40 17.67
C ASP A 92 -5.66 -5.88 17.58
N LEU A 93 -5.07 -6.61 16.63
CA LEU A 93 -5.32 -8.03 16.45
C LEU A 93 -3.99 -8.74 16.16
N ASP A 94 -4.00 -10.07 16.28
CA ASP A 94 -2.87 -10.92 15.89
C ASP A 94 -3.10 -11.39 14.44
N PRO A 95 -2.36 -10.83 13.45
CA PRO A 95 -2.61 -11.16 12.05
C PRO A 95 -2.48 -12.64 11.72
N SER A 96 -1.53 -13.35 12.34
CA SER A 96 -1.34 -14.77 12.08
C SER A 96 -2.52 -15.60 12.55
N SER A 97 -3.14 -15.23 13.67
CA SER A 97 -4.28 -15.97 14.25
C SER A 97 -5.53 -15.86 13.40
N VAL A 98 -5.70 -14.78 12.65
CA VAL A 98 -6.88 -14.58 11.78
C VAL A 98 -6.59 -14.88 10.31
N GLY A 99 -5.40 -15.36 9.99
CA GLY A 99 -5.07 -15.85 8.65
C GLY A 99 -4.61 -14.78 7.66
N PHE A 100 -4.14 -13.62 8.12
CA PHE A 100 -3.56 -12.62 7.22
C PHE A 100 -2.13 -13.01 6.85
N ALA A 101 -1.81 -12.91 5.56
CA ALA A 101 -0.46 -13.15 5.05
C ALA A 101 0.39 -11.88 5.05
N VAL A 102 -0.23 -10.73 4.92
CA VAL A 102 0.44 -9.42 4.81
C VAL A 102 -0.32 -8.39 5.62
N VAL A 103 0.41 -7.53 6.32
CA VAL A 103 -0.11 -6.29 6.91
C VAL A 103 0.52 -5.13 6.15
N VAL A 104 -0.30 -4.30 5.51
CA VAL A 104 0.13 -3.14 4.73
C VAL A 104 -0.18 -1.88 5.52
N TYR A 105 0.81 -1.04 5.69
CA TYR A 105 0.70 0.20 6.47
C TYR A 105 1.59 1.31 5.89
N GLY A 106 1.48 2.51 6.44
CA GLY A 106 2.27 3.66 6.04
C GLY A 106 2.66 4.51 7.24
N HIS A 107 2.32 5.78 7.20
CA HIS A 107 2.45 6.76 8.28
C HIS A 107 3.89 7.20 8.59
N SER A 108 4.82 6.28 8.82
CA SER A 108 6.19 6.60 9.20
C SER A 108 7.04 7.18 8.07
N HIS A 109 6.60 7.03 6.82
CA HIS A 109 7.36 7.35 5.59
C HIS A 109 8.63 6.49 5.42
N ARG A 110 8.81 5.46 6.26
CA ARG A 110 9.97 4.55 6.20
C ARG A 110 9.58 3.24 5.53
N PRO A 111 10.19 2.91 4.40
CA PRO A 111 9.92 1.60 3.79
C PRO A 111 10.38 0.47 4.71
N ALA A 112 9.59 -0.58 4.76
CA ALA A 112 9.90 -1.75 5.59
C ALA A 112 9.33 -3.02 4.98
N MET A 113 10.08 -4.11 5.10
CA MET A 113 9.68 -5.45 4.70
C MET A 113 10.16 -6.41 5.78
N GLU A 114 9.28 -6.75 6.72
CA GLU A 114 9.64 -7.57 7.88
C GLU A 114 8.72 -8.77 8.01
N TRP A 115 9.29 -9.96 8.08
CA TRP A 115 8.54 -11.19 8.34
C TRP A 115 8.54 -11.48 9.84
N SER A 116 7.36 -11.72 10.39
CA SER A 116 7.20 -12.10 11.79
C SER A 116 6.00 -13.03 11.91
N GLY A 117 6.20 -14.21 12.52
CA GLY A 117 5.13 -15.17 12.72
C GLY A 117 4.46 -15.64 11.44
N GLY A 118 5.19 -15.69 10.33
CA GLY A 118 4.63 -16.06 9.03
C GLY A 118 3.86 -14.94 8.31
N VAL A 119 3.87 -13.73 8.87
CA VAL A 119 3.18 -12.56 8.30
C VAL A 119 4.22 -11.55 7.82
N LEU A 120 4.03 -11.03 6.61
CA LEU A 120 4.84 -9.95 6.08
C LEU A 120 4.26 -8.60 6.52
N TYR A 121 5.04 -7.82 7.25
CA TYR A 121 4.71 -6.44 7.61
C TYR A 121 5.37 -5.53 6.59
N PHE A 122 4.55 -4.85 5.77
CA PHE A 122 5.02 -4.15 4.59
C PHE A 122 4.60 -2.69 4.60
N ASN A 123 5.59 -1.79 4.60
CA ASN A 123 5.38 -0.36 4.43
C ASN A 123 6.08 0.05 3.13
N PRO A 124 5.34 0.56 2.13
CA PRO A 124 5.95 0.95 0.84
C PRO A 124 6.81 2.21 0.93
N GLY A 125 6.82 2.89 2.09
CA GLY A 125 7.41 4.20 2.23
C GLY A 125 6.50 5.29 1.70
N ALA A 126 6.96 6.52 1.67
CA ALA A 126 6.19 7.66 1.18
C ALA A 126 6.50 7.93 -0.28
N ALA A 127 5.45 8.05 -1.10
CA ALA A 127 5.58 8.30 -2.54
C ALA A 127 5.44 9.79 -2.91
N GLY A 128 5.06 10.63 -1.97
CA GLY A 128 4.84 12.05 -2.19
C GLY A 128 6.07 12.90 -1.92
N HIS A 129 5.91 13.88 -1.07
CA HIS A 129 7.00 14.79 -0.72
C HIS A 129 8.08 14.09 0.09
N ARG A 130 9.34 14.35 -0.26
CA ARG A 130 10.46 13.83 0.50
C ARG A 130 10.49 14.48 1.88
N ARG A 131 10.63 13.66 2.92
CA ARG A 131 10.81 14.13 4.31
C ARG A 131 12.17 13.69 4.83
N PHE A 132 12.92 14.64 5.39
CA PHE A 132 14.26 14.36 5.93
C PHE A 132 15.14 13.69 4.87
N ASN A 133 15.85 12.65 5.24
CA ASN A 133 16.71 11.87 4.34
C ASN A 133 16.04 10.56 3.89
N LEU A 134 14.71 10.45 4.05
CA LEU A 134 14.01 9.25 3.66
C LEU A 134 13.85 9.18 2.13
N PRO A 135 13.97 7.99 1.55
CA PRO A 135 13.76 7.85 0.10
C PRO A 135 12.30 8.04 -0.27
N VAL A 136 12.07 8.43 -1.51
CA VAL A 136 10.73 8.43 -2.11
C VAL A 136 10.54 7.07 -2.77
N THR A 137 9.52 6.33 -2.34
CA THR A 137 9.37 4.92 -2.72
C THR A 137 7.92 4.54 -2.99
N VAL A 138 7.76 3.46 -3.73
CA VAL A 138 6.53 2.67 -3.79
C VAL A 138 6.89 1.22 -3.54
N GLY A 139 5.91 0.38 -3.31
CA GLY A 139 6.11 -1.03 -3.08
C GLY A 139 5.46 -1.90 -4.15
N ARG A 140 5.91 -3.14 -4.22
CA ARG A 140 5.31 -4.16 -5.07
C ARG A 140 5.26 -5.47 -4.32
N LEU A 141 4.09 -6.10 -4.32
CA LEU A 141 3.91 -7.46 -3.84
C LEU A 141 3.57 -8.33 -5.05
N ARG A 142 4.07 -9.57 -5.04
CA ARG A 142 3.69 -10.57 -6.03
C ARG A 142 3.19 -11.80 -5.31
N VAL A 143 2.09 -12.35 -5.82
CA VAL A 143 1.52 -13.59 -5.29
C VAL A 143 1.53 -14.59 -6.43
N ASP A 144 2.22 -15.72 -6.20
CA ASP A 144 2.30 -16.77 -7.22
C ASP A 144 1.07 -17.70 -7.15
N GLU A 145 1.02 -18.69 -8.04
CA GLU A 145 -0.09 -19.64 -8.15
C GLU A 145 -0.27 -20.50 -6.89
N ARG A 146 0.78 -20.63 -6.09
CA ARG A 146 0.76 -21.38 -4.83
C ARG A 146 0.43 -20.52 -3.62
N GLY A 147 0.17 -19.22 -3.85
CA GLY A 147 -0.13 -18.27 -2.78
C GLY A 147 1.10 -17.77 -2.05
N ARG A 148 2.30 -17.95 -2.59
CA ARG A 148 3.52 -17.39 -1.99
C ARG A 148 3.64 -15.91 -2.31
N VAL A 149 3.96 -15.14 -1.29
CA VAL A 149 4.10 -13.69 -1.39
C VAL A 149 5.58 -13.34 -1.47
N SER A 150 5.94 -12.52 -2.44
CA SER A 150 7.23 -11.85 -2.52
C SER A 150 7.02 -10.35 -2.53
N SER A 151 8.03 -9.59 -2.14
CA SER A 151 7.91 -8.14 -1.98
C SER A 151 9.17 -7.43 -2.41
N GLU A 152 9.00 -6.18 -2.84
CA GLU A 152 10.13 -5.29 -3.11
C GLU A 152 9.74 -3.83 -2.83
N ILE A 153 10.73 -3.04 -2.47
CA ILE A 153 10.62 -1.59 -2.37
C ILE A 153 11.28 -0.99 -3.61
N ILE A 154 10.58 -0.10 -4.27
CA ILE A 154 11.07 0.56 -5.49
C ILE A 154 11.37 2.01 -5.15
N GLU A 155 12.63 2.37 -5.19
CA GLU A 155 13.06 3.74 -4.99
C GLU A 155 12.80 4.53 -6.28
N LEU A 156 12.14 5.68 -6.15
CA LEU A 156 11.78 6.50 -7.29
C LEU A 156 12.90 7.50 -7.58
N GLU A 157 13.25 7.63 -8.86
CA GLU A 157 14.18 8.67 -9.29
C GLU A 157 13.44 10.00 -9.32
N GLU A 158 13.97 10.99 -8.59
CA GLU A 158 13.41 12.32 -8.61
C GLU A 158 13.95 13.09 -9.81
N THR A 159 13.03 13.59 -10.65
CA THR A 159 13.38 14.53 -11.70
C THR A 159 13.65 15.90 -11.04
N ILE A 160 14.83 16.42 -11.27
CA ILE A 160 15.23 17.75 -10.76
C ILE A 160 14.68 18.84 -11.70
#